data_65ae818fe8acdd68e97628a4e35138df
#
_entry.id   65ae818fe8acdd68e97628a4e35138df
#
_cell.length_a   1.000
_cell.length_b   1.000
_cell.length_c   1.000
_cell.angle_alpha   90.00
_cell.angle_beta   90.00
_cell.angle_gamma   90.00
#
_symmetry.space_group_name_H-M   'P 1'
#
loop_
_entity.id
_entity.type
_entity.pdbx_description
1 polymer ?
#
loop_
_entity_poly.entity_id
_entity_poly.type
_entity_poly.pdbx_seq_one_letter_code
_entity_poly.pdbx_strand_id
1 'polypeptide(L)'
;MQETRQQLLTSKSQQKGSWVGLAVAYHIAGNYDMAIKVMDMYESTQQPPNPMVYDFEVSELVLYKNSLYEESGQYQAGLNHLLANEKVVFDTLALKETHVRYLIKLDRLKEAAELQLSLINGNPENQKYYPVYEQAKGIQATDIDARIALLKEISAAYPKANTPKRLLLDLLAGTSAFFLACTQKKRALKTGDELKSSIDKYLRSFLSKGAPSLFVTVKPVYKRDGVAATVTTLLDGYLKNLALSPSKFTAEDAETQSPTTFLWTLYYAAQHYAFLGNHALALTLIDQAINHTPTVVEIVQGKAKILKMAGDIEGAAKTSNEARLLDLQDRFINTKATKYLLRNDQVSNADEVVGLFAKGDQTTQTNNLAEMQASWYAIEAGKSFARQKQFGKALKKFHDVQKVVSFFFFSPPFINSSAFSCAVLPRLRRRPV
;
A
#
# COMPACT_ATOMS: atom_id res chain seq x y z
N MET A 1 18.84 -9.31 31.68
CA MET A 1 19.24 -8.42 30.56
C MET A 1 19.69 -7.05 31.05
N GLN A 2 18.92 -6.33 31.88
CA GLN A 2 19.29 -5.02 32.44
C GLN A 2 20.60 -5.10 33.24
N GLU A 3 20.73 -6.02 34.21
CA GLU A 3 21.93 -6.21 35.02
C GLU A 3 23.18 -6.48 34.17
N THR A 4 23.06 -7.36 33.17
CA THR A 4 24.18 -7.65 32.25
C THR A 4 24.62 -6.41 31.47
N ARG A 5 23.69 -5.59 31.04
CA ARG A 5 23.98 -4.33 30.32
C ARG A 5 24.55 -3.27 31.24
N GLN A 6 24.12 -3.23 32.51
CA GLN A 6 24.67 -2.33 33.53
C GLN A 6 26.11 -2.71 33.85
N GLN A 7 26.41 -4.01 34.03
CA GLN A 7 27.78 -4.50 34.19
C GLN A 7 28.66 -4.18 32.98
N LEU A 8 28.13 -4.32 31.77
CA LEU A 8 28.85 -3.96 30.55
C LEU A 8 29.16 -2.46 30.52
N LEU A 9 28.21 -1.60 30.88
CA LEU A 9 28.43 -0.16 30.96
C LEU A 9 29.51 0.19 31.97
N THR A 10 29.51 -0.45 33.15
CA THR A 10 30.54 -0.24 34.18
C THR A 10 31.94 -0.63 33.68
N SER A 11 32.06 -1.71 32.92
CA SER A 11 33.33 -2.16 32.35
C SER A 11 33.79 -1.41 31.10
N LYS A 12 32.83 -0.84 30.31
CA LYS A 12 33.07 -0.20 29.02
C LYS A 12 32.29 1.13 28.89
N SER A 13 32.48 2.01 29.86
CA SER A 13 31.76 3.31 29.94
C SER A 13 32.05 4.26 28.77
N GLN A 14 33.18 4.07 28.09
CA GLN A 14 33.55 4.88 26.93
C GLN A 14 32.83 4.45 25.63
N GLN A 15 32.19 3.28 25.63
CA GLN A 15 31.54 2.77 24.44
C GLN A 15 30.08 3.22 24.38
N LYS A 16 29.73 4.03 23.37
CA LYS A 16 28.36 4.46 23.01
C LYS A 16 27.35 3.29 23.04
N GLY A 17 27.73 2.15 22.43
CA GLY A 17 26.86 0.96 22.39
C GLY A 17 26.49 0.40 23.76
N SER A 18 27.28 0.64 24.81
CA SER A 18 26.96 0.21 26.19
C SER A 18 25.82 1.06 26.77
N TRP A 19 25.85 2.38 26.55
CA TRP A 19 24.81 3.32 26.99
C TRP A 19 23.49 3.08 26.25
N VAL A 20 23.55 3.06 24.92
CA VAL A 20 22.35 2.81 24.08
C VAL A 20 21.76 1.44 24.38
N GLY A 21 22.62 0.40 24.54
CA GLY A 21 22.15 -0.94 24.87
C GLY A 21 21.46 -1.03 26.24
N LEU A 22 21.90 -0.24 27.24
CA LEU A 22 21.25 -0.16 28.55
C LEU A 22 19.92 0.61 28.44
N ALA A 23 19.89 1.75 27.74
CA ALA A 23 18.66 2.50 27.51
C ALA A 23 17.59 1.64 26.81
N VAL A 24 17.96 0.91 25.76
CA VAL A 24 17.07 -0.02 25.06
C VAL A 24 16.58 -1.15 26.01
N ALA A 25 17.44 -1.67 26.89
CA ALA A 25 17.01 -2.70 27.84
C ALA A 25 15.96 -2.19 28.85
N TYR A 26 16.09 -0.93 29.31
CA TYR A 26 15.06 -0.29 30.14
C TYR A 26 13.79 0.01 29.32
N HIS A 27 13.92 0.47 28.10
CA HIS A 27 12.81 0.74 27.18
C HIS A 27 11.95 -0.53 26.95
N ILE A 28 12.57 -1.66 26.57
CA ILE A 28 11.88 -2.95 26.39
C ILE A 28 11.19 -3.41 27.67
N ALA A 29 11.74 -3.09 28.84
CA ALA A 29 11.13 -3.40 30.13
C ALA A 29 10.01 -2.43 30.54
N GLY A 30 9.69 -1.42 29.71
CA GLY A 30 8.67 -0.40 29.98
C GLY A 30 9.12 0.65 31.02
N ASN A 31 10.41 0.69 31.38
CA ASN A 31 10.94 1.66 32.34
C ASN A 31 11.51 2.88 31.59
N TYR A 32 10.62 3.70 31.06
CA TYR A 32 10.95 4.86 30.22
C TYR A 32 11.79 5.91 30.99
N ASP A 33 11.48 6.16 32.27
CA ASP A 33 12.20 7.14 33.07
C ASP A 33 13.68 6.75 33.24
N MET A 34 13.95 5.49 33.47
CA MET A 34 15.33 5.01 33.54
C MET A 34 16.04 5.03 32.20
N ALA A 35 15.31 4.72 31.11
CA ALA A 35 15.86 4.81 29.77
C ALA A 35 16.25 6.26 29.43
N ILE A 36 15.38 7.23 29.74
CA ILE A 36 15.65 8.67 29.55
C ILE A 36 16.86 9.10 30.39
N LYS A 37 16.91 8.73 31.69
CA LYS A 37 18.06 9.07 32.56
C LYS A 37 19.38 8.52 32.04
N VAL A 38 19.40 7.31 31.50
CA VAL A 38 20.59 6.73 30.88
C VAL A 38 21.04 7.54 29.66
N MET A 39 20.07 8.00 28.85
CA MET A 39 20.38 8.86 27.69
C MET A 39 20.87 10.25 28.14
N ASP A 40 20.27 10.85 29.17
CA ASP A 40 20.74 12.12 29.78
C ASP A 40 22.18 12.02 30.28
N MET A 41 22.48 10.93 30.99
CA MET A 41 23.84 10.67 31.47
C MET A 41 24.82 10.49 30.31
N TYR A 42 24.42 9.79 29.25
CA TYR A 42 25.24 9.65 28.06
C TYR A 42 25.51 11.02 27.42
N GLU A 43 24.48 11.83 27.18
CA GLU A 43 24.61 13.17 26.60
C GLU A 43 25.52 14.07 27.45
N SER A 44 25.46 14.01 28.78
CA SER A 44 26.33 14.78 29.66
C SER A 44 27.82 14.38 29.60
N THR A 45 28.12 13.16 29.11
CA THR A 45 29.52 12.72 28.89
C THR A 45 30.07 13.13 27.53
N GLN A 46 29.21 13.60 26.62
CA GLN A 46 29.61 13.98 25.27
C GLN A 46 29.87 15.50 25.20
N GLN A 47 30.69 15.90 24.23
CA GLN A 47 30.77 17.30 23.86
C GLN A 47 29.47 17.72 23.17
N PRO A 48 29.01 18.98 23.36
CA PRO A 48 27.84 19.47 22.66
C PRO A 48 27.96 19.23 21.14
N PRO A 49 26.94 18.70 20.48
CA PRO A 49 26.99 18.40 19.07
C PRO A 49 27.25 19.69 18.27
N ASN A 50 28.23 19.68 17.38
CA ASN A 50 28.50 20.77 16.49
C ASN A 50 27.46 20.79 15.37
N PRO A 51 26.60 21.80 15.25
CA PRO A 51 25.57 21.85 14.20
C PRO A 51 26.12 21.97 12.78
N MET A 52 27.43 22.26 12.64
CA MET A 52 28.15 22.29 11.36
C MET A 52 28.69 20.93 10.94
N VAL A 53 28.64 19.92 11.82
CA VAL A 53 29.10 18.57 11.53
C VAL A 53 27.89 17.66 11.53
N TYR A 54 27.56 17.12 10.35
CA TYR A 54 26.47 16.16 10.21
C TYR A 54 26.87 14.82 10.85
N ASP A 55 26.38 14.55 12.06
CA ASP A 55 26.52 13.25 12.71
C ASP A 55 25.15 12.56 12.72
N PHE A 56 25.01 11.60 11.79
CA PHE A 56 23.77 10.83 11.64
C PHE A 56 23.42 10.06 12.92
N GLU A 57 24.42 9.53 13.63
CA GLU A 57 24.16 8.77 14.85
C GLU A 57 23.64 9.65 15.99
N VAL A 58 24.13 10.87 16.12
CA VAL A 58 23.62 11.85 17.10
C VAL A 58 22.17 12.21 16.76
N SER A 59 21.87 12.47 15.48
CA SER A 59 20.51 12.72 15.01
C SER A 59 19.54 11.59 15.41
N GLU A 60 19.92 10.34 15.16
CA GLU A 60 19.09 9.18 15.50
C GLU A 60 18.90 9.00 17.01
N LEU A 61 19.93 9.33 17.81
CA LEU A 61 19.79 9.28 19.28
C LEU A 61 18.85 10.34 19.82
N VAL A 62 18.86 11.54 19.24
CA VAL A 62 17.89 12.60 19.59
C VAL A 62 16.47 12.13 19.28
N LEU A 63 16.23 11.54 18.09
CA LEU A 63 14.91 11.03 17.72
C LEU A 63 14.51 9.84 18.60
N TYR A 64 15.44 8.93 18.93
CA TYR A 64 15.19 7.82 19.84
C TYR A 64 14.79 8.30 21.25
N LYS A 65 15.51 9.27 21.82
CA LYS A 65 15.14 9.84 23.12
C LYS A 65 13.77 10.53 23.07
N ASN A 66 13.42 11.18 21.95
CA ASN A 66 12.08 11.71 21.74
C ASN A 66 11.01 10.62 21.70
N SER A 67 11.29 9.45 21.14
CA SER A 67 10.34 8.33 21.21
C SER A 67 10.09 7.86 22.65
N LEU A 68 11.11 7.88 23.51
CA LEU A 68 10.95 7.58 24.95
C LEU A 68 10.05 8.61 25.67
N TYR A 69 10.21 9.90 25.38
CA TYR A 69 9.31 10.95 25.91
C TYR A 69 7.88 10.77 25.42
N GLU A 70 7.69 10.41 24.13
CA GLU A 70 6.37 10.18 23.55
C GLU A 70 5.65 8.98 24.21
N GLU A 71 6.35 7.87 24.37
CA GLU A 71 5.79 6.65 24.99
C GLU A 71 5.56 6.79 26.49
N SER A 72 6.40 7.55 27.20
CA SER A 72 6.19 7.86 28.62
C SER A 72 5.12 8.92 28.89
N GLY A 73 4.59 9.57 27.84
CA GLY A 73 3.59 10.64 27.99
C GLY A 73 4.17 12.00 28.43
N GLN A 74 5.48 12.17 28.46
CA GLN A 74 6.18 13.39 28.84
C GLN A 74 6.27 14.37 27.67
N TYR A 75 5.13 14.73 27.06
CA TYR A 75 5.08 15.46 25.79
C TYR A 75 5.73 16.84 25.83
N GLN A 76 5.58 17.58 26.95
CA GLN A 76 6.20 18.93 27.06
C GLN A 76 7.72 18.84 27.15
N ALA A 77 8.25 17.88 27.91
CA ALA A 77 9.68 17.63 28.00
C ALA A 77 10.26 17.18 26.66
N GLY A 78 9.56 16.27 25.96
CA GLY A 78 9.89 15.81 24.63
C GLY A 78 9.91 16.95 23.61
N LEU A 79 8.92 17.83 23.63
CA LEU A 79 8.87 19.00 22.74
C LEU A 79 10.04 19.95 22.98
N ASN A 80 10.34 20.27 24.25
CA ASN A 80 11.47 21.12 24.60
C ASN A 80 12.79 20.53 24.13
N HIS A 81 12.98 19.22 24.33
CA HIS A 81 14.17 18.50 23.88
C HIS A 81 14.28 18.48 22.36
N LEU A 82 13.17 18.25 21.64
CA LEU A 82 13.13 18.23 20.18
C LEU A 82 13.56 19.57 19.58
N LEU A 83 12.98 20.68 20.09
CA LEU A 83 13.26 22.03 19.62
C LEU A 83 14.70 22.50 19.95
N ALA A 84 15.22 22.11 21.12
CA ALA A 84 16.60 22.41 21.50
C ALA A 84 17.63 21.75 20.55
N ASN A 85 17.26 20.61 19.96
CA ASN A 85 18.12 19.83 19.06
C ASN A 85 17.71 19.93 17.58
N GLU A 86 16.82 20.84 17.20
CA GLU A 86 16.30 20.97 15.82
C GLU A 86 17.40 21.01 14.76
N LYS A 87 18.51 21.75 15.04
CA LYS A 87 19.62 21.92 14.11
C LYS A 87 20.53 20.69 13.98
N VAL A 88 20.42 19.77 14.91
CA VAL A 88 21.24 18.54 14.95
C VAL A 88 20.53 17.38 14.28
N VAL A 89 19.19 17.42 14.25
CA VAL A 89 18.39 16.34 13.63
C VAL A 89 18.46 16.43 12.12
N PHE A 90 18.98 15.38 11.51
CA PHE A 90 19.13 15.26 10.06
C PHE A 90 17.79 15.01 9.36
N ASP A 91 16.94 14.14 9.92
CA ASP A 91 15.60 13.86 9.41
C ASP A 91 14.61 14.97 9.85
N THR A 92 14.62 16.06 9.08
CA THR A 92 13.73 17.20 9.30
C THR A 92 12.25 16.84 9.14
N LEU A 93 11.94 15.76 8.39
CA LEU A 93 10.57 15.28 8.23
C LEU A 93 10.09 14.60 9.51
N ALA A 94 10.86 13.64 10.03
CA ALA A 94 10.58 12.99 11.32
C ALA A 94 10.47 14.00 12.47
N LEU A 95 11.33 15.02 12.47
CA LEU A 95 11.28 16.12 13.43
C LEU A 95 9.93 16.85 13.38
N LYS A 96 9.48 17.28 12.19
CA LYS A 96 8.20 17.99 12.02
C LYS A 96 7.01 17.11 12.38
N GLU A 97 7.01 15.85 11.96
CA GLU A 97 5.96 14.90 12.29
C GLU A 97 5.86 14.66 13.79
N THR A 98 7.00 14.53 14.49
CA THR A 98 7.05 14.37 15.96
C THR A 98 6.58 15.65 16.66
N HIS A 99 6.99 16.81 16.15
CA HIS A 99 6.55 18.10 16.67
C HIS A 99 5.01 18.24 16.61
N VAL A 100 4.40 17.91 15.46
CA VAL A 100 2.92 17.93 15.34
C VAL A 100 2.27 17.00 16.35
N ARG A 101 2.79 15.78 16.52
CA ARG A 101 2.23 14.82 17.50
C ARG A 101 2.27 15.38 18.92
N TYR A 102 3.37 16.00 19.32
CA TYR A 102 3.47 16.66 20.64
C TYR A 102 2.49 17.81 20.79
N LEU A 103 2.37 18.70 19.79
CA LEU A 103 1.43 19.81 19.82
C LEU A 103 -0.02 19.34 19.99
N ILE A 104 -0.41 18.29 19.30
CA ILE A 104 -1.76 17.68 19.44
C ILE A 104 -1.96 17.13 20.87
N LYS A 105 -0.96 16.44 21.42
CA LYS A 105 -1.04 15.87 22.78
C LYS A 105 -1.07 16.94 23.87
N LEU A 106 -0.51 18.11 23.59
CA LEU A 106 -0.50 19.29 24.48
C LEU A 106 -1.68 20.22 24.24
N ASP A 107 -2.65 19.83 23.39
CA ASP A 107 -3.85 20.63 23.03
C ASP A 107 -3.52 21.98 22.35
N ARG A 108 -2.32 22.12 21.77
CA ARG A 108 -1.89 23.29 20.99
C ARG A 108 -2.33 23.15 19.53
N LEU A 109 -3.64 23.01 19.33
CA LEU A 109 -4.21 22.58 18.06
C LEU A 109 -3.98 23.55 16.89
N LYS A 110 -3.95 24.87 17.16
CA LYS A 110 -3.70 25.88 16.10
C LYS A 110 -2.31 25.71 15.48
N GLU A 111 -1.29 25.63 16.33
CA GLU A 111 0.09 25.44 15.89
C GLU A 111 0.29 24.08 15.20
N ALA A 112 -0.35 23.04 15.74
CA ALA A 112 -0.36 21.72 15.12
C ALA A 112 -0.96 21.77 13.71
N ALA A 113 -2.06 22.50 13.49
CA ALA A 113 -2.71 22.63 12.18
C ALA A 113 -1.82 23.38 11.18
N GLU A 114 -1.15 24.46 11.59
CA GLU A 114 -0.25 25.22 10.71
C GLU A 114 0.95 24.36 10.27
N LEU A 115 1.57 23.67 11.23
CA LEU A 115 2.70 22.80 10.95
C LEU A 115 2.30 21.60 10.10
N GLN A 116 1.14 20.97 10.38
CA GLN A 116 0.61 19.86 9.60
C GLN A 116 0.25 20.29 8.17
N LEU A 117 -0.27 21.51 7.99
CA LEU A 117 -0.52 22.05 6.66
C LEU A 117 0.80 22.21 5.88
N SER A 118 1.89 22.61 6.55
CA SER A 118 3.21 22.69 5.92
C SER A 118 3.72 21.32 5.43
N LEU A 119 3.40 20.24 6.17
CA LEU A 119 3.71 18.87 5.76
C LEU A 119 2.87 18.44 4.53
N ILE A 120 1.57 18.78 4.52
CA ILE A 120 0.70 18.55 3.35
C ILE A 120 1.21 19.32 2.13
N ASN A 121 1.66 20.58 2.31
CA ASN A 121 2.26 21.37 1.24
C ASN A 121 3.50 20.69 0.63
N GLY A 122 4.33 20.08 1.48
CA GLY A 122 5.52 19.35 1.03
C GLY A 122 5.19 18.04 0.32
N ASN A 123 4.18 17.30 0.78
CA ASN A 123 3.74 16.05 0.17
C ASN A 123 2.23 15.81 0.35
N PRO A 124 1.39 16.34 -0.58
CA PRO A 124 -0.05 16.17 -0.53
C PRO A 124 -0.53 14.75 -0.86
N GLU A 125 0.37 13.86 -1.29
CA GLU A 125 0.02 12.46 -1.56
C GLU A 125 0.16 11.55 -0.32
N ASN A 126 0.69 12.05 0.79
CA ASN A 126 0.79 11.28 2.03
C ASN A 126 -0.58 11.19 2.75
N GLN A 127 -1.24 10.05 2.57
CA GLN A 127 -2.57 9.81 3.16
C GLN A 127 -2.61 9.95 4.68
N LYS A 128 -1.51 9.69 5.40
CA LYS A 128 -1.44 9.76 6.86
C LYS A 128 -1.58 11.18 7.41
N TYR A 129 -1.29 12.20 6.60
CA TYR A 129 -1.35 13.60 7.03
C TYR A 129 -2.77 14.13 7.22
N TYR A 130 -3.75 13.59 6.48
CA TYR A 130 -5.12 14.09 6.50
C TYR A 130 -5.86 13.84 7.82
N PRO A 131 -5.86 12.62 8.41
CA PRO A 131 -6.47 12.40 9.73
C PRO A 131 -5.84 13.25 10.85
N VAL A 132 -4.52 13.47 10.77
CA VAL A 132 -3.80 14.31 11.74
C VAL A 132 -4.22 15.79 11.58
N TYR A 133 -4.40 16.24 10.35
CA TYR A 133 -4.87 17.59 10.07
C TYR A 133 -6.33 17.80 10.49
N GLU A 134 -7.21 16.81 10.25
CA GLU A 134 -8.58 16.80 10.75
C GLU A 134 -8.61 16.94 12.28
N GLN A 135 -7.78 16.17 12.98
CA GLN A 135 -7.65 16.24 14.44
C GLN A 135 -7.13 17.62 14.91
N ALA A 136 -6.11 18.16 14.26
CA ALA A 136 -5.57 19.48 14.57
C ALA A 136 -6.56 20.64 14.31
N LYS A 137 -7.48 20.46 13.36
CA LYS A 137 -8.61 21.37 13.11
C LYS A 137 -9.79 21.16 14.08
N GLY A 138 -9.70 20.20 15.01
CA GLY A 138 -10.78 19.86 15.92
C GLY A 138 -11.97 19.15 15.26
N ILE A 139 -11.80 18.67 14.04
CA ILE A 139 -12.85 17.97 13.30
C ILE A 139 -12.96 16.53 13.83
N GLN A 140 -14.14 16.19 14.34
CA GLN A 140 -14.40 14.84 14.81
C GLN A 140 -14.51 13.86 13.65
N ALA A 141 -14.02 12.65 13.84
CA ALA A 141 -14.10 11.61 12.83
C ALA A 141 -15.53 11.25 12.39
N THR A 142 -16.51 11.53 13.24
CA THR A 142 -17.95 11.35 13.01
C THR A 142 -18.60 12.51 12.25
N ASP A 143 -17.95 13.67 12.16
CA ASP A 143 -18.44 14.83 11.43
C ASP A 143 -18.05 14.73 9.95
N ILE A 144 -18.85 13.99 9.22
CA ILE A 144 -18.62 13.70 7.79
C ILE A 144 -18.72 14.98 6.95
N ASP A 145 -19.64 15.88 7.27
CA ASP A 145 -19.85 17.10 6.49
C ASP A 145 -18.64 18.05 6.60
N ALA A 146 -18.10 18.25 7.82
CA ALA A 146 -16.89 19.04 8.02
C ALA A 146 -15.65 18.41 7.33
N ARG A 147 -15.52 17.09 7.38
CA ARG A 147 -14.44 16.36 6.70
C ARG A 147 -14.52 16.50 5.17
N ILE A 148 -15.74 16.38 4.60
CA ILE A 148 -15.96 16.58 3.17
C ILE A 148 -15.61 18.03 2.77
N ALA A 149 -16.02 19.03 3.56
CA ALA A 149 -15.71 20.43 3.30
C ALA A 149 -14.18 20.67 3.30
N LEU A 150 -13.46 20.14 4.30
CA LEU A 150 -12.01 20.23 4.39
C LEU A 150 -11.31 19.57 3.18
N LEU A 151 -11.73 18.37 2.80
CA LEU A 151 -11.11 17.67 1.66
C LEU A 151 -11.40 18.35 0.32
N LYS A 152 -12.54 19.01 0.17
CA LYS A 152 -12.84 19.87 -0.99
C LYS A 152 -11.93 21.08 -1.06
N GLU A 153 -11.74 21.77 0.07
CA GLU A 153 -10.82 22.90 0.19
C GLU A 153 -9.40 22.48 -0.21
N ILE A 154 -8.89 21.41 0.36
CA ILE A 154 -7.55 20.90 0.04
C ILE A 154 -7.46 20.42 -1.42
N SER A 155 -8.50 19.76 -1.95
CA SER A 155 -8.51 19.34 -3.36
C SER A 155 -8.50 20.52 -4.33
N ALA A 156 -9.06 21.65 -3.95
CA ALA A 156 -9.02 22.90 -4.73
C ALA A 156 -7.65 23.55 -4.65
N ALA A 157 -7.04 23.58 -3.45
CA ALA A 157 -5.69 24.12 -3.25
C ALA A 157 -4.61 23.29 -3.98
N TYR A 158 -4.77 21.96 -4.04
CA TYR A 158 -3.82 21.05 -4.69
C TYR A 158 -4.48 20.26 -5.83
N PRO A 159 -4.78 20.88 -6.97
CA PRO A 159 -5.54 20.25 -8.06
C PRO A 159 -4.82 19.06 -8.71
N LYS A 160 -3.49 18.98 -8.59
CA LYS A 160 -2.68 17.86 -9.10
C LYS A 160 -2.63 16.67 -8.14
N ALA A 161 -2.93 16.87 -6.84
CA ALA A 161 -2.91 15.81 -5.85
C ALA A 161 -4.11 14.85 -6.01
N ASN A 162 -3.84 13.56 -5.91
CA ASN A 162 -4.83 12.50 -6.07
C ASN A 162 -5.40 12.04 -4.71
N THR A 163 -4.58 12.06 -3.66
CA THR A 163 -4.97 11.57 -2.33
C THR A 163 -6.17 12.31 -1.74
N PRO A 164 -6.26 13.65 -1.72
CA PRO A 164 -7.44 14.31 -1.15
C PRO A 164 -8.70 14.00 -1.96
N LYS A 165 -8.61 13.88 -3.29
CA LYS A 165 -9.73 13.48 -4.16
C LYS A 165 -10.17 12.04 -3.87
N ARG A 166 -9.21 11.15 -3.60
CA ARG A 166 -9.49 9.76 -3.25
C ARG A 166 -10.17 9.65 -1.89
N LEU A 167 -9.66 10.35 -0.88
CA LEU A 167 -10.25 10.39 0.46
C LEU A 167 -11.68 10.97 0.43
N LEU A 168 -11.89 12.03 -0.36
CA LEU A 168 -13.22 12.59 -0.59
C LEU A 168 -14.16 11.56 -1.20
N LEU A 169 -13.72 10.82 -2.22
CA LEU A 169 -14.49 9.77 -2.85
C LEU A 169 -14.83 8.64 -1.87
N ASP A 170 -13.86 8.21 -1.06
CA ASP A 170 -14.07 7.17 -0.04
C ASP A 170 -15.06 7.60 1.05
N LEU A 171 -15.04 8.88 1.45
CA LEU A 171 -16.03 9.43 2.39
C LEU A 171 -17.42 9.50 1.77
N LEU A 172 -17.55 10.03 0.55
CA LEU A 172 -18.83 10.11 -0.17
C LEU A 172 -19.42 8.72 -0.44
N ALA A 173 -18.57 7.73 -0.69
CA ALA A 173 -18.97 6.35 -0.90
C ALA A 173 -19.24 5.57 0.40
N GLY A 174 -18.85 6.10 1.56
CA GLY A 174 -18.95 5.38 2.83
C GLY A 174 -18.04 4.16 2.93
N THR A 175 -16.92 4.13 2.19
CA THR A 175 -15.99 3.00 2.08
C THR A 175 -14.74 3.15 2.94
N SER A 176 -14.57 4.28 3.62
CA SER A 176 -13.44 4.51 4.52
C SER A 176 -13.40 3.44 5.62
N ALA A 177 -12.24 2.83 5.83
CA ALA A 177 -12.04 1.82 6.88
C ALA A 177 -12.38 2.36 8.28
N PHE A 178 -12.21 3.66 8.49
CA PHE A 178 -12.56 4.35 9.72
C PHE A 178 -14.08 4.51 9.89
N PHE A 179 -14.82 4.65 8.79
CA PHE A 179 -16.29 4.74 8.80
C PHE A 179 -16.95 3.42 9.22
N LEU A 180 -16.36 2.29 8.85
CA LEU A 180 -16.86 0.96 9.23
C LEU A 180 -16.76 0.68 10.74
N ALA A 181 -15.86 1.37 11.44
CA ALA A 181 -15.68 1.20 12.89
C ALA A 181 -16.62 2.06 13.74
N CYS A 182 -17.14 3.18 13.20
CA CYS A 182 -17.85 4.19 14.01
C CYS A 182 -19.37 4.28 13.79
N THR A 183 -19.96 3.69 12.74
CA THR A 183 -21.40 3.90 12.50
C THR A 183 -22.12 2.65 12.04
N GLN A 184 -23.01 2.13 12.90
CA GLN A 184 -24.04 1.15 12.54
C GLN A 184 -25.25 1.77 11.81
N LYS A 185 -25.27 3.05 11.50
CA LYS A 185 -26.36 3.71 10.79
C LYS A 185 -25.93 4.05 9.36
N LYS A 186 -26.56 3.37 8.38
CA LYS A 186 -26.65 3.81 6.98
C LYS A 186 -27.28 5.21 6.95
N ARG A 187 -26.50 6.26 7.16
CA ARG A 187 -26.95 7.61 6.92
C ARG A 187 -27.03 7.76 5.40
N ALA A 188 -28.19 8.13 4.89
CA ALA A 188 -28.33 8.53 3.50
C ALA A 188 -27.38 9.71 3.27
N LEU A 189 -26.19 9.43 2.75
CA LEU A 189 -25.22 10.45 2.36
C LEU A 189 -25.83 11.27 1.22
N LYS A 190 -25.76 12.59 1.37
CA LYS A 190 -26.34 13.58 0.46
C LYS A 190 -26.06 13.23 -1.00
N THR A 191 -27.12 13.37 -1.79
CA THR A 191 -27.30 13.41 -3.24
C THR A 191 -26.37 12.53 -4.09
N GLY A 192 -26.97 11.60 -4.83
CA GLY A 192 -26.30 10.79 -5.85
C GLY A 192 -25.50 11.62 -6.88
N ASP A 193 -25.88 12.87 -7.09
CA ASP A 193 -25.24 13.80 -8.03
C ASP A 193 -23.84 14.23 -7.58
N GLU A 194 -23.63 14.49 -6.30
CA GLU A 194 -22.32 14.88 -5.78
C GLU A 194 -21.30 13.72 -5.89
N LEU A 195 -21.73 12.51 -5.55
CA LEU A 195 -20.92 11.31 -5.71
C LEU A 195 -20.64 11.06 -7.20
N LYS A 196 -21.64 11.18 -8.07
CA LYS A 196 -21.49 11.04 -9.53
C LYS A 196 -20.46 12.04 -10.07
N SER A 197 -20.57 13.33 -9.70
CA SER A 197 -19.62 14.36 -10.11
C SER A 197 -18.20 14.08 -9.60
N SER A 198 -18.06 13.57 -8.38
CA SER A 198 -16.75 13.22 -7.79
C SER A 198 -16.14 12.01 -8.48
N ILE A 199 -16.94 10.99 -8.82
CA ILE A 199 -16.52 9.83 -9.60
C ILE A 199 -16.07 10.27 -11.00
N ASP A 200 -16.89 11.08 -11.68
CA ASP A 200 -16.59 11.60 -13.02
C ASP A 200 -15.24 12.33 -13.06
N LYS A 201 -15.04 13.30 -12.18
CA LYS A 201 -13.78 14.06 -12.08
C LYS A 201 -12.58 13.16 -11.78
N TYR A 202 -12.76 12.19 -10.90
CA TYR A 202 -11.70 11.26 -10.54
C TYR A 202 -11.32 10.36 -11.72
N LEU A 203 -12.31 9.73 -12.38
CA LEU A 203 -12.08 8.86 -13.53
C LEU A 203 -11.39 9.61 -14.67
N ARG A 204 -11.91 10.77 -15.09
CA ARG A 204 -11.32 11.58 -16.16
C ARG A 204 -9.86 11.93 -15.89
N SER A 205 -9.54 12.36 -14.67
CA SER A 205 -8.17 12.73 -14.29
C SER A 205 -7.18 11.57 -14.43
N PHE A 206 -7.58 10.34 -14.15
CA PHE A 206 -6.72 9.17 -14.26
C PHE A 206 -6.72 8.51 -15.64
N LEU A 207 -7.84 8.54 -16.33
CA LEU A 207 -7.94 8.04 -17.71
C LEU A 207 -7.07 8.88 -18.66
N SER A 208 -7.08 10.22 -18.50
CA SER A 208 -6.20 11.12 -19.28
C SER A 208 -4.71 10.87 -18.99
N LYS A 209 -4.35 10.47 -17.75
CA LYS A 209 -2.97 10.14 -17.37
C LYS A 209 -2.55 8.72 -17.77
N GLY A 210 -3.49 7.87 -18.14
CA GLY A 210 -3.21 6.49 -18.52
C GLY A 210 -2.81 5.59 -17.36
N ALA A 211 -3.55 5.60 -16.23
CA ALA A 211 -3.23 4.82 -15.06
C ALA A 211 -3.82 3.40 -15.10
N PRO A 212 -3.02 2.32 -15.29
CA PRO A 212 -3.53 0.94 -15.39
C PRO A 212 -4.20 0.44 -14.10
N SER A 213 -3.80 0.98 -12.95
CA SER A 213 -4.30 0.59 -11.62
C SER A 213 -5.63 1.22 -11.24
N LEU A 214 -6.18 2.12 -12.07
CA LEU A 214 -7.37 2.91 -11.76
C LEU A 214 -8.56 2.05 -11.30
N PHE A 215 -8.85 0.95 -12.00
CA PHE A 215 -9.95 0.07 -11.63
C PHE A 215 -9.78 -0.53 -10.23
N VAL A 216 -8.57 -0.99 -9.90
CA VAL A 216 -8.27 -1.58 -8.58
C VAL A 216 -8.45 -0.53 -7.48
N THR A 217 -8.05 0.71 -7.78
CA THR A 217 -8.18 1.84 -6.86
C THR A 217 -9.64 2.20 -6.60
N VAL A 218 -10.49 2.22 -7.64
CA VAL A 218 -11.91 2.59 -7.52
C VAL A 218 -12.79 1.41 -7.03
N LYS A 219 -12.36 0.17 -7.23
CA LYS A 219 -13.13 -1.02 -6.87
C LYS A 219 -13.78 -1.02 -5.46
N PRO A 220 -13.13 -0.55 -4.37
CA PRO A 220 -13.79 -0.48 -3.06
C PRO A 220 -15.06 0.36 -3.05
N VAL A 221 -15.16 1.39 -3.89
CA VAL A 221 -16.32 2.28 -3.99
C VAL A 221 -17.57 1.56 -4.54
N TYR A 222 -17.37 0.50 -5.32
CA TYR A 222 -18.45 -0.34 -5.86
C TYR A 222 -19.25 -1.11 -4.79
N LYS A 223 -18.78 -1.12 -3.55
CA LYS A 223 -19.53 -1.70 -2.42
C LYS A 223 -20.79 -0.89 -2.08
N ARG A 224 -20.86 0.37 -2.51
CA ARG A 224 -22.02 1.22 -2.35
C ARG A 224 -23.03 0.96 -3.46
N ASP A 225 -24.29 0.80 -3.06
CA ASP A 225 -25.39 0.58 -3.99
C ASP A 225 -25.51 1.76 -4.98
N GLY A 226 -25.76 1.43 -6.25
CA GLY A 226 -25.92 2.41 -7.34
C GLY A 226 -24.61 2.90 -7.97
N VAL A 227 -23.45 2.73 -7.35
CA VAL A 227 -22.15 3.18 -7.91
C VAL A 227 -21.84 2.45 -9.21
N ALA A 228 -22.06 1.13 -9.27
CA ALA A 228 -21.81 0.36 -10.47
C ALA A 228 -22.61 0.89 -11.66
N ALA A 229 -23.90 1.15 -11.49
CA ALA A 229 -24.78 1.73 -12.53
C ALA A 229 -24.32 3.13 -12.93
N THR A 230 -23.93 3.96 -11.96
CA THR A 230 -23.39 5.31 -12.24
C THR A 230 -22.13 5.23 -13.09
N VAL A 231 -21.19 4.34 -12.73
CA VAL A 231 -19.94 4.16 -13.51
C VAL A 231 -20.23 3.60 -14.89
N THR A 232 -21.18 2.65 -15.04
CA THR A 232 -21.63 2.16 -16.35
C THR A 232 -22.09 3.31 -17.24
N THR A 233 -22.99 4.15 -16.73
CA THR A 233 -23.52 5.30 -17.50
C THR A 233 -22.41 6.27 -17.93
N LEU A 234 -21.45 6.55 -17.06
CA LEU A 234 -20.31 7.42 -17.39
C LEU A 234 -19.43 6.79 -18.46
N LEU A 235 -19.08 5.50 -18.33
CA LEU A 235 -18.23 4.80 -19.28
C LEU A 235 -18.84 4.68 -20.67
N ASP A 236 -20.13 4.39 -20.75
CA ASP A 236 -20.84 4.31 -22.03
C ASP A 236 -20.80 5.66 -22.75
N GLY A 237 -20.98 6.76 -22.00
CA GLY A 237 -20.82 8.11 -22.53
C GLY A 237 -19.39 8.40 -23.00
N TYR A 238 -18.38 8.06 -22.19
CA TYR A 238 -16.97 8.26 -22.55
C TYR A 238 -16.58 7.47 -23.80
N LEU A 239 -16.91 6.17 -23.84
CA LEU A 239 -16.57 5.32 -24.98
C LEU A 239 -17.17 5.84 -26.29
N LYS A 240 -18.44 6.29 -26.23
CA LYS A 240 -19.13 6.88 -27.41
C LYS A 240 -18.45 8.16 -27.88
N ASN A 241 -18.14 9.07 -26.95
CA ASN A 241 -17.63 10.40 -27.31
C ASN A 241 -16.14 10.36 -27.67
N LEU A 242 -15.32 9.55 -26.97
CA LEU A 242 -13.88 9.44 -27.23
C LEU A 242 -13.57 8.72 -28.57
N ALA A 243 -14.49 7.91 -29.07
CA ALA A 243 -14.38 7.29 -30.39
C ALA A 243 -14.61 8.30 -31.54
N LEU A 244 -15.15 9.50 -31.27
CA LEU A 244 -15.40 10.53 -32.27
C LEU A 244 -14.18 11.45 -32.44
N SER A 245 -14.15 12.21 -33.52
CA SER A 245 -13.16 13.26 -33.76
C SER A 245 -13.86 14.62 -33.79
N PRO A 246 -13.45 15.59 -32.94
CA PRO A 246 -12.39 15.53 -31.94
C PRO A 246 -12.75 14.67 -30.69
N SER A 247 -11.77 13.93 -30.19
CA SER A 247 -11.94 13.02 -29.02
C SER A 247 -12.13 13.81 -27.73
N LYS A 248 -13.29 13.65 -27.06
CA LYS A 248 -13.67 14.37 -25.84
C LYS A 248 -14.41 13.43 -24.88
N PHE A 249 -14.41 13.68 -23.58
CA PHE A 249 -15.22 12.89 -22.62
C PHE A 249 -16.72 13.19 -22.77
N THR A 250 -17.05 14.48 -22.96
CA THR A 250 -18.41 14.93 -23.26
C THR A 250 -18.38 15.89 -24.46
N ALA A 251 -19.52 16.06 -25.13
CA ALA A 251 -19.65 17.01 -26.26
C ALA A 251 -19.36 18.47 -25.87
N GLU A 252 -19.59 18.79 -24.59
CA GLU A 252 -19.46 20.15 -24.03
C GLU A 252 -18.02 20.48 -23.60
N ASP A 253 -17.13 19.48 -23.47
CA ASP A 253 -15.75 19.72 -23.03
C ASP A 253 -14.99 20.57 -24.08
N ALA A 254 -14.24 21.57 -23.60
CA ALA A 254 -13.40 22.39 -24.45
C ALA A 254 -12.14 21.66 -24.91
N GLU A 255 -11.59 20.80 -24.05
CA GLU A 255 -10.32 20.13 -24.29
C GLU A 255 -10.50 18.82 -25.07
N THR A 256 -9.66 18.65 -26.09
CA THR A 256 -9.53 17.37 -26.80
C THR A 256 -8.61 16.43 -26.04
N GLN A 257 -8.94 15.15 -26.01
CA GLN A 257 -8.17 14.11 -25.35
C GLN A 257 -7.20 13.41 -26.30
N SER A 258 -6.11 12.88 -25.75
CA SER A 258 -5.17 12.08 -26.54
C SER A 258 -5.79 10.71 -26.91
N PRO A 259 -5.33 10.07 -28.01
CA PRO A 259 -5.79 8.72 -28.37
C PRO A 259 -5.55 7.68 -27.24
N THR A 260 -4.53 7.89 -26.42
CA THR A 260 -4.23 7.03 -25.26
C THR A 260 -5.34 7.07 -24.21
N THR A 261 -6.08 8.18 -24.08
CA THR A 261 -7.23 8.30 -23.17
C THR A 261 -8.33 7.30 -23.56
N PHE A 262 -8.60 7.15 -24.85
CA PHE A 262 -9.57 6.17 -25.35
C PHE A 262 -9.10 4.74 -25.03
N LEU A 263 -7.83 4.42 -25.26
CA LEU A 263 -7.23 3.14 -24.95
C LEU A 263 -7.44 2.75 -23.48
N TRP A 264 -7.11 3.66 -22.56
CA TRP A 264 -7.24 3.38 -21.12
C TRP A 264 -8.69 3.36 -20.64
N THR A 265 -9.58 4.07 -21.35
CA THR A 265 -11.04 3.98 -21.12
C THR A 265 -11.58 2.61 -21.53
N LEU A 266 -11.17 2.07 -22.68
CA LEU A 266 -11.50 0.71 -23.10
C LEU A 266 -11.00 -0.33 -22.06
N TYR A 267 -9.76 -0.19 -21.61
CA TYR A 267 -9.19 -1.08 -20.61
C TYR A 267 -9.92 -1.03 -19.25
N TYR A 268 -10.26 0.17 -18.79
CA TYR A 268 -11.04 0.32 -17.56
C TYR A 268 -12.45 -0.26 -17.71
N ALA A 269 -13.13 0.01 -18.82
CA ALA A 269 -14.47 -0.51 -19.10
C ALA A 269 -14.47 -2.04 -19.19
N ALA A 270 -13.46 -2.64 -19.83
CA ALA A 270 -13.31 -4.09 -19.86
C ALA A 270 -13.21 -4.70 -18.46
N GLN A 271 -12.42 -4.09 -17.56
CA GLN A 271 -12.32 -4.53 -16.16
C GLN A 271 -13.64 -4.32 -15.38
N HIS A 272 -14.34 -3.22 -15.66
CA HIS A 272 -15.63 -2.91 -15.06
C HIS A 272 -16.68 -3.96 -15.43
N TYR A 273 -16.88 -4.21 -16.73
CA TYR A 273 -17.87 -5.19 -17.20
C TYR A 273 -17.52 -6.62 -16.78
N ALA A 274 -16.22 -6.98 -16.77
CA ALA A 274 -15.79 -8.26 -16.22
C ALA A 274 -16.12 -8.41 -14.73
N PHE A 275 -15.99 -7.33 -13.96
CA PHE A 275 -16.36 -7.33 -12.54
C PHE A 275 -17.86 -7.49 -12.33
N LEU A 276 -18.69 -6.95 -13.22
CA LEU A 276 -20.15 -7.11 -13.21
C LEU A 276 -20.63 -8.47 -13.76
N GLY A 277 -19.72 -9.33 -14.24
CA GLY A 277 -20.04 -10.65 -14.79
C GLY A 277 -20.37 -10.65 -16.29
N ASN A 278 -20.37 -9.49 -16.95
CA ASN A 278 -20.56 -9.42 -18.40
C ASN A 278 -19.24 -9.66 -19.14
N HIS A 279 -18.81 -10.93 -19.16
CA HIS A 279 -17.53 -11.33 -19.73
C HIS A 279 -17.49 -11.17 -21.26
N ALA A 280 -18.61 -11.34 -21.96
CA ALA A 280 -18.66 -11.20 -23.42
C ALA A 280 -18.33 -9.75 -23.85
N LEU A 281 -19.00 -8.77 -23.26
CA LEU A 281 -18.72 -7.36 -23.53
C LEU A 281 -17.30 -6.97 -23.07
N ALA A 282 -16.86 -7.49 -21.93
CA ALA A 282 -15.52 -7.24 -21.43
C ALA A 282 -14.44 -7.74 -22.40
N LEU A 283 -14.61 -8.91 -23.01
CA LEU A 283 -13.70 -9.44 -24.03
C LEU A 283 -13.72 -8.60 -25.31
N THR A 284 -14.89 -8.17 -25.77
CA THR A 284 -14.99 -7.28 -26.94
C THR A 284 -14.22 -5.98 -26.72
N LEU A 285 -14.38 -5.34 -25.55
CA LEU A 285 -13.71 -4.07 -25.23
C LEU A 285 -12.19 -4.23 -25.07
N ILE A 286 -11.74 -5.32 -24.44
CA ILE A 286 -10.29 -5.56 -24.28
C ILE A 286 -9.64 -5.89 -25.62
N ASP A 287 -10.33 -6.59 -26.53
CA ASP A 287 -9.83 -6.86 -27.88
C ASP A 287 -9.73 -5.58 -28.71
N GLN A 288 -10.69 -4.65 -28.58
CA GLN A 288 -10.58 -3.32 -29.18
C GLN A 288 -9.34 -2.58 -28.64
N ALA A 289 -9.08 -2.66 -27.34
CA ALA A 289 -7.90 -2.03 -26.73
C ALA A 289 -6.59 -2.66 -27.25
N ILE A 290 -6.51 -3.99 -27.39
CA ILE A 290 -5.36 -4.69 -27.97
C ILE A 290 -5.17 -4.31 -29.43
N ASN A 291 -6.23 -4.25 -30.22
CA ASN A 291 -6.18 -3.81 -31.63
C ASN A 291 -5.71 -2.37 -31.79
N HIS A 292 -6.08 -1.49 -30.84
CA HIS A 292 -5.60 -0.12 -30.80
C HIS A 292 -4.09 -0.04 -30.54
N THR A 293 -3.60 -0.81 -29.57
CA THR A 293 -2.17 -0.82 -29.19
C THR A 293 -1.75 -2.21 -28.71
N PRO A 294 -1.23 -3.06 -29.63
CA PRO A 294 -0.93 -4.47 -29.33
C PRO A 294 0.24 -4.71 -28.38
N THR A 295 1.09 -3.70 -28.17
CA THR A 295 2.34 -3.80 -27.39
C THR A 295 2.18 -3.48 -25.91
N VAL A 296 0.99 -3.11 -25.45
CA VAL A 296 0.74 -2.78 -24.04
C VAL A 296 0.48 -4.03 -23.23
N VAL A 297 1.49 -4.44 -22.47
CA VAL A 297 1.51 -5.70 -21.70
C VAL A 297 0.37 -5.79 -20.69
N GLU A 298 0.05 -4.68 -20.01
CA GLU A 298 -1.02 -4.59 -19.02
C GLU A 298 -2.39 -4.95 -19.61
N ILE A 299 -2.63 -4.58 -20.86
CA ILE A 299 -3.91 -4.84 -21.56
C ILE A 299 -4.01 -6.32 -21.91
N VAL A 300 -2.94 -6.91 -22.48
CA VAL A 300 -2.89 -8.35 -22.80
C VAL A 300 -3.02 -9.17 -21.50
N GLN A 301 -2.31 -8.79 -20.43
CA GLN A 301 -2.45 -9.45 -19.14
C GLN A 301 -3.86 -9.25 -18.54
N GLY A 302 -4.49 -8.11 -18.83
CA GLY A 302 -5.90 -7.84 -18.48
C GLY A 302 -6.85 -8.81 -19.16
N LYS A 303 -6.65 -9.10 -20.45
CA LYS A 303 -7.42 -10.12 -21.21
C LYS A 303 -7.29 -11.50 -20.58
N ALA A 304 -6.07 -11.92 -20.25
CA ALA A 304 -5.85 -13.20 -19.56
C ALA A 304 -6.63 -13.29 -18.23
N LYS A 305 -6.70 -12.18 -17.48
CA LYS A 305 -7.49 -12.11 -16.24
C LYS A 305 -8.99 -12.22 -16.50
N ILE A 306 -9.51 -11.59 -17.55
CA ILE A 306 -10.93 -11.67 -17.95
C ILE A 306 -11.29 -13.09 -18.38
N LEU A 307 -10.48 -13.72 -19.24
CA LEU A 307 -10.66 -15.12 -19.65
C LEU A 307 -10.72 -16.06 -18.44
N LYS A 308 -9.79 -15.89 -17.48
CA LYS A 308 -9.83 -16.68 -16.23
C LYS A 308 -11.14 -16.46 -15.46
N MET A 309 -11.66 -15.22 -15.40
CA MET A 309 -12.92 -14.92 -14.72
C MET A 309 -14.13 -15.53 -15.46
N ALA A 310 -14.06 -15.63 -16.76
CA ALA A 310 -15.04 -16.29 -17.61
C ALA A 310 -14.99 -17.82 -17.53
N GLY A 311 -13.94 -18.40 -16.91
CA GLY A 311 -13.77 -19.85 -16.79
C GLY A 311 -12.88 -20.48 -17.88
N ASP A 312 -12.45 -19.70 -18.86
CA ASP A 312 -11.50 -20.16 -19.89
C ASP A 312 -10.06 -20.10 -19.35
N ILE A 313 -9.65 -21.18 -18.70
CA ILE A 313 -8.32 -21.29 -18.08
C ILE A 313 -7.24 -21.50 -19.14
N GLU A 314 -7.55 -22.23 -20.21
CA GLU A 314 -6.61 -22.50 -21.31
C GLU A 314 -6.30 -21.20 -22.08
N GLY A 315 -7.32 -20.47 -22.52
CA GLY A 315 -7.18 -19.17 -23.16
C GLY A 315 -6.44 -18.16 -22.26
N ALA A 316 -6.73 -18.18 -20.95
CA ALA A 316 -6.03 -17.34 -19.98
C ALA A 316 -4.54 -17.67 -19.87
N ALA A 317 -4.15 -18.95 -19.87
CA ALA A 317 -2.75 -19.38 -19.82
C ALA A 317 -2.01 -18.97 -21.09
N LYS A 318 -2.61 -19.20 -22.26
CA LYS A 318 -2.07 -18.80 -23.56
C LYS A 318 -1.84 -17.28 -23.63
N THR A 319 -2.87 -16.50 -23.34
CA THR A 319 -2.80 -15.03 -23.39
C THR A 319 -1.82 -14.45 -22.35
N SER A 320 -1.74 -15.06 -21.16
CA SER A 320 -0.76 -14.63 -20.15
C SER A 320 0.68 -14.91 -20.58
N ASN A 321 0.92 -15.99 -21.31
CA ASN A 321 2.23 -16.27 -21.90
C ASN A 321 2.55 -15.33 -23.08
N GLU A 322 1.56 -14.97 -23.91
CA GLU A 322 1.71 -13.92 -24.93
C GLU A 322 2.14 -12.60 -24.31
N ALA A 323 1.49 -12.17 -23.20
CA ALA A 323 1.89 -10.98 -22.46
C ALA A 323 3.35 -11.06 -21.96
N ARG A 324 3.80 -12.25 -21.48
CA ARG A 324 5.18 -12.47 -21.07
C ARG A 324 6.18 -12.32 -22.22
N LEU A 325 5.80 -12.73 -23.40
CA LEU A 325 6.68 -12.62 -24.57
C LEU A 325 6.85 -11.18 -25.07
N LEU A 326 5.99 -10.24 -24.66
CA LEU A 326 6.15 -8.82 -24.94
C LEU A 326 7.21 -8.17 -24.04
N ASP A 327 7.41 -8.68 -22.82
CA ASP A 327 8.45 -8.22 -21.90
C ASP A 327 9.06 -9.41 -21.15
N LEU A 328 10.18 -9.90 -21.67
CA LEU A 328 10.90 -11.05 -21.13
C LEU A 328 11.69 -10.74 -19.86
N GLN A 329 11.91 -9.47 -19.54
CA GLN A 329 12.71 -9.07 -18.38
C GLN A 329 11.85 -8.80 -17.14
N ASP A 330 10.53 -8.67 -17.29
CA ASP A 330 9.64 -8.42 -16.15
C ASP A 330 9.35 -9.73 -15.39
N ARG A 331 9.95 -9.82 -14.20
CA ARG A 331 9.75 -10.94 -13.26
C ARG A 331 8.29 -11.09 -12.80
N PHE A 332 7.55 -9.98 -12.68
CA PHE A 332 6.14 -10.02 -12.25
C PHE A 332 5.28 -10.71 -13.31
N ILE A 333 5.46 -10.36 -14.57
CA ILE A 333 4.70 -10.95 -15.69
C ILE A 333 5.06 -12.41 -15.85
N ASN A 334 6.36 -12.75 -15.74
CA ASN A 334 6.82 -14.14 -15.74
C ASN A 334 6.14 -14.95 -14.61
N THR A 335 6.11 -14.42 -13.39
CA THR A 335 5.41 -15.06 -12.26
C THR A 335 3.91 -15.23 -12.52
N LYS A 336 3.27 -14.29 -13.21
CA LYS A 336 1.86 -14.41 -13.60
C LYS A 336 1.64 -15.50 -14.61
N ALA A 337 2.43 -15.53 -15.69
CA ALA A 337 2.36 -16.57 -16.70
C ALA A 337 2.55 -17.97 -16.09
N THR A 338 3.57 -18.16 -15.25
CA THR A 338 3.78 -19.41 -14.50
C THR A 338 2.53 -19.82 -13.70
N LYS A 339 1.89 -18.90 -12.98
CA LYS A 339 0.67 -19.22 -12.23
C LYS A 339 -0.50 -19.64 -13.13
N TYR A 340 -0.64 -19.04 -14.29
CA TYR A 340 -1.70 -19.41 -15.24
C TYR A 340 -1.42 -20.77 -15.87
N LEU A 341 -0.16 -21.07 -16.23
CA LEU A 341 0.26 -22.39 -16.72
C LEU A 341 -0.02 -23.49 -15.68
N LEU A 342 0.33 -23.27 -14.40
CA LEU A 342 0.03 -24.22 -13.32
C LEU A 342 -1.47 -24.41 -13.11
N ARG A 343 -2.29 -23.39 -13.30
CA ARG A 343 -3.76 -23.51 -13.22
C ARG A 343 -4.36 -24.25 -14.39
N ASN A 344 -3.69 -24.23 -15.53
CA ASN A 344 -4.01 -25.02 -16.71
C ASN A 344 -3.30 -26.37 -16.73
N ASP A 345 -2.78 -26.82 -15.60
CA ASP A 345 -2.12 -28.11 -15.37
C ASP A 345 -0.89 -28.41 -16.27
N GLN A 346 -0.31 -27.36 -16.84
CA GLN A 346 0.90 -27.39 -17.67
C GLN A 346 2.16 -27.21 -16.81
N VAL A 347 2.45 -28.19 -15.95
CA VAL A 347 3.53 -28.06 -14.97
C VAL A 347 4.89 -27.94 -15.62
N SER A 348 5.20 -28.75 -16.66
CA SER A 348 6.49 -28.69 -17.35
C SER A 348 6.77 -27.33 -17.96
N ASN A 349 5.79 -26.75 -18.66
CA ASN A 349 5.92 -25.41 -19.24
C ASN A 349 6.07 -24.34 -18.14
N ALA A 350 5.39 -24.53 -17.01
CA ALA A 350 5.50 -23.62 -15.86
C ALA A 350 6.89 -23.69 -15.21
N ASP A 351 7.51 -24.87 -15.15
CA ASP A 351 8.86 -25.08 -14.64
C ASP A 351 9.90 -24.38 -15.53
N GLU A 352 9.78 -24.49 -16.84
CA GLU A 352 10.62 -23.78 -17.80
C GLU A 352 10.52 -22.25 -17.62
N VAL A 353 9.28 -21.73 -17.57
CA VAL A 353 9.03 -20.29 -17.47
C VAL A 353 9.52 -19.72 -16.13
N VAL A 354 9.29 -20.39 -15.02
CA VAL A 354 9.76 -19.91 -13.70
C VAL A 354 11.26 -20.02 -13.57
N GLY A 355 11.88 -21.02 -14.22
CA GLY A 355 13.32 -21.26 -14.24
C GLY A 355 14.12 -20.10 -14.80
N LEU A 356 13.55 -19.28 -15.72
CA LEU A 356 14.21 -18.11 -16.29
C LEU A 356 14.67 -17.08 -15.25
N PHE A 357 14.02 -17.06 -14.08
CA PHE A 357 14.33 -16.15 -12.97
C PHE A 357 14.83 -16.87 -11.72
N ALA A 358 15.13 -18.16 -11.80
CA ALA A 358 15.72 -18.96 -10.73
C ALA A 358 17.21 -19.16 -10.97
N LYS A 359 18.01 -19.24 -9.88
CA LYS A 359 19.43 -19.57 -9.98
C LYS A 359 19.61 -21.08 -10.14
N GLY A 360 20.62 -21.51 -10.91
CA GLY A 360 21.03 -22.90 -11.05
C GLY A 360 20.74 -23.51 -12.42
N ASP A 361 21.12 -24.77 -12.62
CA ASP A 361 20.88 -25.51 -13.83
C ASP A 361 19.42 -25.96 -13.95
N GLN A 362 18.96 -26.30 -15.14
CA GLN A 362 17.57 -26.68 -15.41
C GLN A 362 17.02 -27.76 -14.47
N THR A 363 17.85 -28.66 -13.99
CA THR A 363 17.48 -29.76 -13.07
C THR A 363 17.33 -29.27 -11.60
N THR A 364 17.98 -28.17 -11.23
CA THR A 364 18.03 -27.65 -9.84
C THR A 364 17.18 -26.41 -9.64
N GLN A 365 16.76 -25.73 -10.71
CA GLN A 365 16.02 -24.45 -10.65
C GLN A 365 14.74 -24.51 -9.82
N THR A 366 13.95 -25.59 -9.98
CA THR A 366 12.70 -25.74 -9.20
C THR A 366 12.96 -26.09 -7.74
N ASN A 367 14.10 -26.72 -7.40
CA ASN A 367 14.49 -26.96 -6.00
C ASN A 367 14.95 -25.66 -5.35
N ASN A 368 15.66 -24.79 -6.07
CA ASN A 368 16.11 -23.49 -5.59
C ASN A 368 14.93 -22.55 -5.28
N LEU A 369 13.76 -22.73 -5.89
CA LEU A 369 12.56 -21.95 -5.55
C LEU A 369 12.09 -22.18 -4.11
N ALA A 370 12.31 -23.37 -3.54
CA ALA A 370 12.01 -23.65 -2.15
C ALA A 370 12.98 -22.89 -1.22
N GLU A 371 14.28 -22.85 -1.56
CA GLU A 371 15.29 -22.07 -0.84
C GLU A 371 15.04 -20.56 -0.94
N MET A 372 14.56 -20.08 -2.09
CA MET A 372 14.11 -18.71 -2.31
C MET A 372 12.76 -18.40 -1.64
N GLN A 373 12.20 -19.32 -0.86
CA GLN A 373 10.92 -19.18 -0.17
C GLN A 373 9.73 -18.84 -1.09
N ALA A 374 9.77 -19.32 -2.34
CA ALA A 374 8.71 -19.11 -3.31
C ALA A 374 7.50 -20.01 -3.02
N SER A 375 6.92 -19.91 -1.82
CA SER A 375 5.80 -20.74 -1.36
C SER A 375 4.59 -20.70 -2.31
N TRP A 376 4.39 -19.58 -3.01
CA TRP A 376 3.33 -19.44 -4.01
C TRP A 376 3.44 -20.47 -5.14
N TYR A 377 4.69 -20.78 -5.58
CA TYR A 377 4.93 -21.77 -6.64
C TYR A 377 4.60 -23.18 -6.14
N ALA A 378 5.10 -23.53 -4.96
CA ALA A 378 4.83 -24.83 -4.37
C ALA A 378 3.33 -25.07 -4.14
N ILE A 379 2.59 -24.04 -3.70
CA ILE A 379 1.13 -24.11 -3.52
C ILE A 379 0.41 -24.33 -4.87
N GLU A 380 0.71 -23.54 -5.89
CA GLU A 380 0.03 -23.65 -7.17
C GLU A 380 0.41 -24.97 -7.91
N ALA A 381 1.69 -25.41 -7.85
CA ALA A 381 2.14 -26.68 -8.41
C ALA A 381 1.51 -27.87 -7.65
N GLY A 382 1.46 -27.83 -6.33
CA GLY A 382 0.80 -28.85 -5.53
C GLY A 382 -0.69 -29.00 -5.87
N LYS A 383 -1.40 -27.87 -6.07
CA LYS A 383 -2.80 -27.86 -6.53
C LYS A 383 -2.94 -28.46 -7.93
N SER A 384 -2.02 -28.15 -8.84
CA SER A 384 -2.01 -28.71 -10.19
C SER A 384 -1.82 -30.23 -10.16
N PHE A 385 -0.82 -30.73 -9.44
CA PHE A 385 -0.63 -32.16 -9.26
C PHE A 385 -1.83 -32.88 -8.62
N ALA A 386 -2.49 -32.23 -7.66
CA ALA A 386 -3.69 -32.77 -7.04
C ALA A 386 -4.86 -32.89 -8.04
N ARG A 387 -5.09 -31.90 -8.91
CA ARG A 387 -6.10 -31.98 -9.99
C ARG A 387 -5.77 -33.11 -11.00
N GLN A 388 -4.49 -33.31 -11.27
CA GLN A 388 -4.01 -34.41 -12.14
C GLN A 388 -3.96 -35.76 -11.42
N LYS A 389 -4.45 -35.87 -10.17
CA LYS A 389 -4.45 -37.09 -9.33
C LYS A 389 -3.03 -37.64 -9.01
N GLN A 390 -1.99 -36.82 -9.18
CA GLN A 390 -0.61 -37.15 -8.82
C GLN A 390 -0.33 -36.82 -7.36
N PHE A 391 -1.04 -37.45 -6.42
CA PHE A 391 -1.07 -37.11 -5.02
C PHE A 391 0.29 -37.14 -4.32
N GLY A 392 1.19 -38.04 -4.69
CA GLY A 392 2.54 -38.11 -4.11
C GLY A 392 3.36 -36.86 -4.45
N LYS A 393 3.28 -36.34 -5.67
CA LYS A 393 3.95 -35.10 -6.06
C LYS A 393 3.28 -33.88 -5.39
N ALA A 394 1.96 -33.87 -5.28
CA ALA A 394 1.22 -32.84 -4.59
C ALA A 394 1.63 -32.72 -3.12
N LEU A 395 1.68 -33.85 -2.38
CA LEU A 395 2.13 -33.92 -1.00
C LEU A 395 3.56 -33.42 -0.83
N LYS A 396 4.48 -33.79 -1.72
CA LYS A 396 5.86 -33.28 -1.69
C LYS A 396 5.91 -31.77 -1.77
N LYS A 397 5.15 -31.16 -2.69
CA LYS A 397 5.09 -29.68 -2.82
C LYS A 397 4.46 -29.00 -1.61
N PHE A 398 3.41 -29.56 -1.01
CA PHE A 398 2.81 -29.01 0.20
C PHE A 398 3.73 -29.19 1.42
N HIS A 399 4.51 -30.26 1.49
CA HIS A 399 5.52 -30.44 2.54
C HIS A 399 6.64 -29.39 2.44
N ASP A 400 7.05 -28.99 1.25
CA ASP A 400 8.01 -27.90 1.06
C ASP A 400 7.47 -26.59 1.65
N VAL A 401 6.16 -26.29 1.45
CA VAL A 401 5.50 -25.13 2.10
C VAL A 401 5.50 -25.25 3.63
N GLN A 402 5.19 -26.45 4.15
CA GLN A 402 5.17 -26.72 5.59
C GLN A 402 6.55 -26.47 6.22
N LYS A 403 7.65 -26.90 5.57
CA LYS A 403 9.01 -26.64 6.04
C LYS A 403 9.30 -25.15 6.20
N VAL A 404 8.93 -24.35 5.18
CA VAL A 404 9.12 -22.89 5.21
C VAL A 404 8.34 -22.28 6.38
N VAL A 405 7.06 -22.65 6.54
CA VAL A 405 6.20 -22.13 7.61
C VAL A 405 6.74 -22.56 8.99
N SER A 406 7.13 -23.83 9.16
CA SER A 406 7.68 -24.34 10.43
C SER A 406 8.97 -23.63 10.83
N PHE A 407 9.83 -23.32 9.87
CA PHE A 407 11.04 -22.54 10.14
C PHE A 407 10.73 -21.17 10.74
N PHE A 408 9.73 -20.46 10.23
CA PHE A 408 9.34 -19.14 10.76
C PHE A 408 8.66 -19.20 12.14
N PHE A 409 7.89 -20.25 12.42
CA PHE A 409 7.13 -20.34 13.69
C PHE A 409 7.88 -21.05 14.82
N PHE A 410 8.84 -21.92 14.52
CA PHE A 410 9.52 -22.75 15.50
C PHE A 410 11.02 -22.46 15.64
N SER A 411 11.60 -21.57 14.85
CA SER A 411 12.94 -21.04 15.15
C SER A 411 12.88 -20.20 16.42
N PRO A 412 13.84 -20.35 17.39
CA PRO A 412 13.81 -19.57 18.61
C PRO A 412 13.80 -18.08 18.30
N PRO A 413 13.14 -17.24 19.14
CA PRO A 413 12.77 -15.89 18.80
C PRO A 413 13.98 -14.96 18.75
N PHE A 414 14.63 -14.88 17.60
CA PHE A 414 15.56 -13.78 17.33
C PHE A 414 14.85 -12.56 16.71
N ILE A 415 13.56 -12.67 16.40
CA ILE A 415 12.76 -11.58 15.82
C ILE A 415 11.36 -11.60 16.44
N ASN A 416 11.24 -11.19 17.69
CA ASN A 416 10.01 -10.60 18.18
C ASN A 416 10.12 -9.07 18.00
N SER A 417 10.10 -8.59 16.76
CA SER A 417 9.72 -7.21 16.53
C SER A 417 8.19 -7.19 16.40
N SER A 418 7.54 -6.48 17.30
CA SER A 418 6.10 -6.27 17.41
C SER A 418 5.39 -5.81 16.11
N ALA A 419 6.16 -5.46 15.09
CA ALA A 419 5.67 -5.08 13.76
C ALA A 419 5.14 -6.24 12.91
N PHE A 420 5.56 -7.51 13.15
CA PHE A 420 5.13 -8.65 12.34
C PHE A 420 3.85 -9.33 12.86
N SER A 421 3.52 -9.16 14.13
CA SER A 421 2.37 -9.81 14.76
C SER A 421 1.02 -9.23 14.31
N CYS A 422 0.94 -7.97 13.89
CA CYS A 422 -0.31 -7.33 13.50
C CYS A 422 -0.76 -7.57 12.06
N ALA A 423 0.13 -7.97 11.15
CA ALA A 423 -0.21 -8.02 9.72
C ALA A 423 -0.66 -9.41 9.20
N VAL A 424 -0.30 -10.50 9.89
CA VAL A 424 -0.49 -11.87 9.36
C VAL A 424 -1.64 -12.64 10.05
N LEU A 425 -1.90 -12.41 11.32
CA LEU A 425 -2.89 -13.17 12.08
C LEU A 425 -4.38 -12.87 11.76
N PRO A 426 -4.81 -11.70 11.31
CA PRO A 426 -6.23 -11.49 11.00
C PRO A 426 -6.73 -12.16 9.72
N ARG A 427 -5.83 -12.55 8.79
CA ARG A 427 -6.25 -13.14 7.51
C ARG A 427 -6.51 -14.65 7.53
N LEU A 428 -6.00 -15.35 8.54
CA LEU A 428 -6.18 -16.81 8.65
C LEU A 428 -7.40 -17.24 9.47
N ARG A 429 -8.04 -16.33 10.22
CA ARG A 429 -9.19 -16.68 11.10
C ARG A 429 -10.57 -16.48 10.49
N ARG A 430 -10.73 -16.13 9.23
CA ARG A 430 -12.07 -15.96 8.62
C ARG A 430 -12.21 -16.71 7.32
N ARG A 431 -12.55 -17.99 7.42
CA ARG A 431 -13.53 -18.68 6.56
C ARG A 431 -13.98 -19.94 7.30
N PRO A 432 -15.20 -20.00 7.83
CA PRO A 432 -15.88 -21.28 8.02
C PRO A 432 -16.30 -21.80 6.65
N VAL A 433 -16.41 -23.10 6.59
CA VAL A 433 -16.81 -23.98 5.50
C VAL A 433 -18.03 -23.48 4.74
#